data_1dc8f78c78af256c549acad4c8f4bc23
#
_entry.id   1dc8f78c78af256c549acad4c8f4bc23
#
_cell.length_a   1.000
_cell.length_b   1.000
_cell.length_c   1.000
_cell.angle_alpha   90.00
_cell.angle_beta   90.00
_cell.angle_gamma   90.00
#
_symmetry.space_group_name_H-M   'P 1'
#
loop_
_entity.id
_entity.type
_entity.pdbx_description
1 polymer ?
#
loop_
_entity_poly.entity_id
_entity_poly.type
_entity_poly.pdbx_seq_one_letter_code
_entity_poly.pdbx_strand_id
1 'polypeptide(L)'
;MNNLLYILLVFLFISCSDNDEATKEHSDMGNDEPVEIYSIENLQWIEGSWLDSTTFSFQRPKGSLMEQWKCYPDSISGKGISIRENDTTITSALCIRKVNGGIKYIARPAGEAMIPFSLTFMSDNEAVFENPVNDFPQKIRYLKTAKDSLQVIISGIRPEGE
;
A
#
# COMPACT_ATOMS: atom_id res chain seq x y z
N MET A 1 32.99 46.47 10.99
CA MET A 1 34.21 45.91 11.58
C MET A 1 34.32 44.49 11.12
N ASN A 2 35.33 44.26 10.25
CA ASN A 2 35.60 43.01 9.56
C ASN A 2 36.24 41.98 10.50
N ASN A 3 35.81 40.75 10.50
CA ASN A 3 36.66 39.67 10.92
C ASN A 3 36.66 38.58 9.83
N LEU A 4 37.75 38.61 9.11
CA LEU A 4 38.17 37.66 8.08
C LEU A 4 38.87 36.50 8.80
N LEU A 5 38.31 35.29 8.73
CA LEU A 5 38.94 34.08 9.26
C LEU A 5 39.56 33.32 8.10
N TYR A 6 40.92 33.30 8.07
CA TYR A 6 41.71 32.51 7.12
C TYR A 6 41.71 31.06 7.56
N ILE A 7 41.29 30.15 6.64
CA ILE A 7 41.51 28.71 6.78
C ILE A 7 42.74 28.34 5.93
N LEU A 8 43.76 27.90 6.65
CA LEU A 8 45.06 27.44 6.11
C LEU A 8 44.88 26.02 5.50
N LEU A 9 45.07 25.93 4.19
CA LEU A 9 45.06 24.66 3.46
C LEU A 9 46.47 24.06 3.52
N VAL A 10 46.65 22.96 4.25
CA VAL A 10 47.90 22.18 4.22
C VAL A 10 47.77 21.03 3.26
N PHE A 11 48.45 21.11 2.11
CA PHE A 11 48.66 20.00 1.21
C PHE A 11 49.88 19.19 1.68
N LEU A 12 49.66 17.95 2.08
CA LEU A 12 50.72 16.96 2.23
C LEU A 12 50.69 16.03 1.04
N PHE A 13 51.64 16.19 0.13
CA PHE A 13 51.99 15.19 -0.89
C PHE A 13 52.86 14.13 -0.26
N ILE A 14 52.44 12.87 -0.29
CA ILE A 14 53.33 11.74 -0.06
C ILE A 14 53.34 10.91 -1.33
N SER A 15 54.56 10.79 -1.84
CA SER A 15 54.98 10.15 -3.09
C SER A 15 54.97 8.63 -3.02
N CYS A 16 54.78 8.03 -4.18
CA CYS A 16 54.88 6.64 -4.62
C CYS A 16 55.80 5.70 -3.85
N SER A 17 55.37 4.45 -3.77
CA SER A 17 56.22 3.32 -4.11
C SER A 17 55.37 2.14 -4.56
N ASP A 18 55.76 1.58 -5.72
CA ASP A 18 55.22 0.37 -6.35
C ASP A 18 55.45 -0.87 -5.48
N ASN A 19 54.52 -1.80 -5.44
CA ASN A 19 54.61 -3.18 -5.89
C ASN A 19 53.55 -4.06 -5.23
N ASP A 20 53.11 -4.99 -6.07
CA ASP A 20 52.49 -6.28 -5.84
C ASP A 20 50.98 -6.41 -6.03
N GLU A 21 50.70 -6.95 -7.20
CA GLU A 21 49.46 -7.65 -7.54
C GLU A 21 49.06 -8.61 -6.44
N ALA A 22 47.92 -8.30 -5.80
CA ALA A 22 47.06 -9.28 -5.16
C ALA A 22 45.65 -8.98 -5.63
N THR A 23 45.21 -9.81 -6.54
CA THR A 23 43.81 -9.94 -6.96
C THR A 23 42.94 -10.14 -5.72
N LYS A 24 42.41 -9.06 -5.17
CA LYS A 24 41.32 -9.14 -4.23
C LYS A 24 40.03 -9.22 -5.03
N GLU A 25 39.51 -10.45 -5.12
CA GLU A 25 38.08 -10.66 -5.40
C GLU A 25 37.31 -9.71 -4.52
N HIS A 26 36.72 -8.71 -5.15
CA HIS A 26 35.71 -7.88 -4.54
C HIS A 26 34.46 -8.75 -4.44
N SER A 27 34.36 -9.49 -3.35
CA SER A 27 33.06 -10.06 -2.98
C SER A 27 32.15 -8.86 -2.72
N ASP A 28 31.40 -8.53 -3.74
CA ASP A 28 30.19 -7.71 -3.63
C ASP A 28 29.26 -8.45 -2.67
N MET A 29 29.37 -8.12 -1.38
CA MET A 29 28.35 -8.47 -0.42
C MET A 29 27.17 -7.58 -0.77
N GLY A 30 26.37 -8.05 -1.74
CA GLY A 30 25.04 -7.55 -1.95
C GLY A 30 24.35 -7.55 -0.58
N ASN A 31 23.91 -6.39 -0.15
CA ASN A 31 22.89 -6.28 0.88
C ASN A 31 21.64 -6.96 0.32
N ASP A 32 21.57 -8.29 0.43
CA ASP A 32 20.33 -9.03 0.32
C ASP A 32 19.49 -8.65 1.56
N GLU A 33 18.87 -7.49 1.51
CA GLU A 33 17.69 -7.23 2.33
C GLU A 33 16.75 -8.40 2.06
N PRO A 34 16.24 -9.09 3.09
CA PRO A 34 15.34 -10.20 2.90
C PRO A 34 14.15 -9.70 2.08
N VAL A 35 14.01 -10.21 0.86
CA VAL A 35 12.83 -9.94 0.03
C VAL A 35 11.64 -10.50 0.81
N GLU A 36 10.88 -9.62 1.40
CA GLU A 36 9.68 -9.99 2.18
C GLU A 36 8.67 -10.60 1.20
N ILE A 37 8.59 -11.93 1.19
CA ILE A 37 7.69 -12.66 0.29
C ILE A 37 6.30 -12.61 0.90
N TYR A 38 5.55 -11.60 0.54
CA TYR A 38 4.15 -11.49 0.92
C TYR A 38 3.33 -12.65 0.35
N SER A 39 2.55 -13.30 1.20
CA SER A 39 1.63 -14.35 0.81
C SER A 39 0.18 -13.91 0.95
N ILE A 40 -0.67 -14.33 0.01
CA ILE A 40 -2.10 -13.97 0.03
C ILE A 40 -2.83 -14.59 1.22
N GLU A 41 -2.33 -15.72 1.72
CA GLU A 41 -2.85 -16.40 2.90
C GLU A 41 -2.76 -15.54 4.16
N ASN A 42 -1.77 -14.65 4.23
CA ASN A 42 -1.62 -13.70 5.34
C ASN A 42 -2.71 -12.62 5.36
N LEU A 43 -3.52 -12.51 4.31
CA LEU A 43 -4.64 -11.56 4.20
C LEU A 43 -6.00 -12.18 4.54
N GLN A 44 -6.07 -13.45 4.96
CA GLN A 44 -7.33 -14.13 5.25
C GLN A 44 -8.14 -13.45 6.37
N TRP A 45 -7.50 -12.65 7.21
CA TRP A 45 -8.18 -11.86 8.24
C TRP A 45 -9.13 -10.78 7.70
N ILE A 46 -9.08 -10.48 6.40
CA ILE A 46 -10.03 -9.59 5.71
C ILE A 46 -11.39 -10.28 5.49
N GLU A 47 -11.45 -11.63 5.47
CA GLU A 47 -12.69 -12.36 5.22
C GLU A 47 -13.80 -11.96 6.18
N GLY A 48 -14.99 -11.71 5.64
CA GLY A 48 -16.16 -11.34 6.42
C GLY A 48 -17.07 -10.33 5.75
N SER A 49 -18.01 -9.83 6.53
CA SER A 49 -18.92 -8.74 6.15
C SER A 49 -18.71 -7.58 7.11
N TRP A 50 -18.27 -6.45 6.58
CA TRP A 50 -17.85 -5.27 7.32
C TRP A 50 -18.79 -4.12 7.03
N LEU A 51 -19.61 -3.75 8.03
CA LEU A 51 -20.54 -2.65 7.93
C LEU A 51 -19.84 -1.34 8.32
N ASP A 52 -19.97 -0.31 7.48
CA ASP A 52 -19.47 1.02 7.83
C ASP A 52 -20.24 1.61 9.01
N SER A 53 -19.55 1.76 10.13
CA SER A 53 -20.08 2.37 11.35
C SER A 53 -19.87 3.89 11.41
N THR A 54 -19.16 4.47 10.43
CA THR A 54 -18.82 5.91 10.41
C THR A 54 -19.90 6.78 9.77
N THR A 55 -21.11 6.28 9.62
CA THR A 55 -22.27 6.96 9.01
C THR A 55 -22.71 8.26 9.69
N PHE A 56 -21.83 8.95 10.40
CA PHE A 56 -22.07 10.29 10.98
C PHE A 56 -21.56 11.44 10.12
N SER A 57 -21.50 11.29 8.80
CA SER A 57 -21.30 12.44 7.94
C SER A 57 -22.67 13.07 7.62
N PHE A 58 -22.89 14.29 8.06
CA PHE A 58 -24.11 15.09 7.82
C PHE A 58 -24.46 15.30 6.33
N GLN A 59 -23.66 14.81 5.41
CA GLN A 59 -23.79 15.02 3.97
C GLN A 59 -24.08 13.75 3.16
N ARG A 60 -24.14 12.55 3.79
CA ARG A 60 -24.49 11.33 3.05
C ARG A 60 -25.99 11.06 3.13
N PRO A 61 -26.65 10.68 2.01
CA PRO A 61 -28.03 10.22 2.04
C PRO A 61 -28.13 9.03 3.00
N LYS A 62 -29.26 8.93 3.72
CA LYS A 62 -29.53 7.84 4.66
C LYS A 62 -29.24 6.48 4.02
N GLY A 63 -28.23 5.79 4.50
CA GLY A 63 -27.82 4.49 4.00
C GLY A 63 -26.50 4.03 4.64
N SER A 64 -26.28 2.74 4.61
CA SER A 64 -25.05 2.13 5.11
C SER A 64 -24.20 1.61 3.94
N LEU A 65 -22.89 1.64 4.10
CA LEU A 65 -21.97 0.96 3.19
C LEU A 65 -21.48 -0.33 3.86
N MET A 66 -21.29 -1.36 3.07
CA MET A 66 -20.77 -2.64 3.54
C MET A 66 -19.75 -3.16 2.53
N GLU A 67 -18.68 -3.74 3.02
CA GLU A 67 -17.81 -4.60 2.23
C GLU A 67 -18.00 -6.05 2.65
N GLN A 68 -18.07 -6.94 1.67
CA GLN A 68 -18.16 -8.37 1.90
C GLN A 68 -17.00 -9.06 1.18
N TRP A 69 -16.22 -9.85 1.93
CA TRP A 69 -15.02 -10.52 1.45
C TRP A 69 -15.09 -12.03 1.65
N LYS A 70 -14.58 -12.78 0.68
CA LYS A 70 -14.48 -14.25 0.72
C LYS A 70 -13.12 -14.69 0.21
N CYS A 71 -12.45 -15.55 0.99
CA CYS A 71 -11.17 -16.13 0.64
C CYS A 71 -11.32 -17.38 -0.24
N TYR A 72 -10.40 -17.50 -1.20
CA TYR A 72 -10.21 -18.65 -2.09
C TYR A 72 -8.72 -19.02 -2.06
N PRO A 73 -8.30 -20.19 -2.58
CA PRO A 73 -6.92 -20.65 -2.50
C PRO A 73 -5.87 -19.69 -3.09
N ASP A 74 -6.23 -18.92 -4.14
CA ASP A 74 -5.33 -18.05 -4.90
C ASP A 74 -5.78 -16.59 -4.96
N SER A 75 -6.90 -16.25 -4.30
CA SER A 75 -7.51 -14.93 -4.38
C SER A 75 -8.44 -14.65 -3.20
N ILE A 76 -8.69 -13.39 -2.96
CA ILE A 76 -9.73 -12.92 -2.05
C ILE A 76 -10.67 -12.04 -2.87
N SER A 77 -11.93 -12.48 -3.00
CA SER A 77 -12.94 -11.73 -3.75
C SER A 77 -13.84 -10.95 -2.81
N GLY A 78 -14.15 -9.73 -3.21
CA GLY A 78 -15.00 -8.86 -2.43
C GLY A 78 -15.99 -8.09 -3.27
N LYS A 79 -16.92 -7.42 -2.59
CA LYS A 79 -17.85 -6.48 -3.17
C LYS A 79 -18.17 -5.36 -2.18
N GLY A 80 -18.23 -4.14 -2.71
CA GLY A 80 -18.81 -3.00 -2.03
C GLY A 80 -20.32 -2.99 -2.25
N ILE A 81 -21.07 -2.68 -1.20
CA ILE A 81 -22.54 -2.71 -1.18
C ILE A 81 -23.03 -1.43 -0.54
N SER A 82 -23.98 -0.76 -1.19
CA SER A 82 -24.77 0.32 -0.58
C SER A 82 -26.14 -0.20 -0.18
N ILE A 83 -26.52 0.03 1.05
CA ILE A 83 -27.83 -0.35 1.61
C ILE A 83 -28.57 0.95 1.92
N ARG A 84 -29.70 1.19 1.25
CA ARG A 84 -30.56 2.36 1.44
C ARG A 84 -31.99 1.91 1.64
N GLU A 85 -32.53 2.13 2.83
CA GLU A 85 -33.90 1.69 3.18
C GLU A 85 -34.12 0.21 2.84
N ASN A 86 -34.89 -0.09 1.78
CA ASN A 86 -35.17 -1.45 1.31
C ASN A 86 -34.38 -1.83 0.04
N ASP A 87 -33.43 -0.99 -0.41
CA ASP A 87 -32.65 -1.23 -1.62
C ASP A 87 -31.19 -1.57 -1.29
N THR A 88 -30.69 -2.59 -1.98
CA THR A 88 -29.32 -3.06 -1.83
C THR A 88 -28.65 -3.09 -3.21
N THR A 89 -27.63 -2.25 -3.38
CA THR A 89 -26.93 -2.08 -4.66
C THR A 89 -25.48 -2.45 -4.51
N ILE A 90 -24.93 -3.26 -5.43
CA ILE A 90 -23.49 -3.53 -5.53
C ILE A 90 -22.84 -2.30 -6.17
N THR A 91 -21.97 -1.64 -5.44
CA THR A 91 -21.27 -0.41 -5.87
C THR A 91 -19.92 -0.70 -6.50
N SER A 92 -19.28 -1.82 -6.15
CA SER A 92 -17.98 -2.22 -6.69
C SER A 92 -17.77 -3.72 -6.61
N ALA A 93 -17.03 -4.27 -7.57
CA ALA A 93 -16.40 -5.58 -7.45
C ALA A 93 -14.94 -5.39 -7.00
N LEU A 94 -14.50 -6.20 -6.04
CA LEU A 94 -13.19 -6.10 -5.41
C LEU A 94 -12.47 -7.45 -5.52
N CYS A 95 -11.14 -7.42 -5.71
CA CYS A 95 -10.35 -8.64 -5.75
C CYS A 95 -8.93 -8.38 -5.26
N ILE A 96 -8.40 -9.28 -4.42
CA ILE A 96 -6.98 -9.30 -4.07
C ILE A 96 -6.42 -10.61 -4.63
N ARG A 97 -5.36 -10.54 -5.45
CA ARG A 97 -4.73 -11.69 -6.07
C ARG A 97 -3.30 -11.44 -6.49
N LYS A 98 -2.54 -12.51 -6.75
CA LYS A 98 -1.21 -12.41 -7.37
C LYS A 98 -1.33 -12.04 -8.85
N VAL A 99 -0.56 -11.03 -9.28
CA VAL A 99 -0.46 -10.59 -10.67
C VAL A 99 1.00 -10.22 -10.95
N ASN A 100 1.64 -10.86 -11.92
CA ASN A 100 3.02 -10.59 -12.33
C ASN A 100 4.02 -10.59 -11.13
N GLY A 101 3.92 -11.59 -10.27
CA GLY A 101 4.81 -11.78 -9.12
C GLY A 101 4.51 -10.94 -7.88
N GLY A 102 3.58 -9.99 -7.94
CA GLY A 102 3.14 -9.18 -6.80
C GLY A 102 1.68 -9.41 -6.43
N ILE A 103 1.29 -8.97 -5.24
CA ILE A 103 -0.11 -8.97 -4.83
C ILE A 103 -0.75 -7.64 -5.23
N LYS A 104 -1.92 -7.70 -5.86
CA LYS A 104 -2.70 -6.54 -6.28
C LYS A 104 -4.08 -6.56 -5.64
N TYR A 105 -4.50 -5.42 -5.12
CA TYR A 105 -5.89 -5.10 -4.88
C TYR A 105 -6.46 -4.49 -6.16
N ILE A 106 -7.56 -5.00 -6.64
CA ILE A 106 -8.21 -4.55 -7.87
C ILE A 106 -9.63 -4.11 -7.51
N ALA A 107 -9.89 -2.82 -7.65
CA ALA A 107 -11.23 -2.28 -7.54
C ALA A 107 -11.85 -2.10 -8.92
N ARG A 108 -13.13 -2.41 -9.06
CA ARG A 108 -13.94 -2.08 -10.22
C ARG A 108 -15.26 -1.47 -9.76
N PRO A 109 -15.35 -0.15 -9.65
CA PRO A 109 -16.60 0.54 -9.39
C PRO A 109 -17.64 0.19 -10.47
N ALA A 110 -18.92 0.27 -10.12
CA ALA A 110 -20.01 -0.08 -11.04
C ALA A 110 -20.00 0.84 -12.26
N GLY A 111 -19.87 0.26 -13.44
CA GLY A 111 -19.82 1.00 -14.71
C GLY A 111 -18.44 1.57 -15.09
N GLU A 112 -17.41 1.30 -14.30
CA GLU A 112 -16.07 1.84 -14.52
C GLU A 112 -15.03 0.75 -14.86
N ALA A 113 -13.84 1.20 -15.25
CA ALA A 113 -12.70 0.33 -15.50
C ALA A 113 -12.10 -0.23 -14.19
N MET A 114 -11.34 -1.30 -14.31
CA MET A 114 -10.60 -1.88 -13.18
C MET A 114 -9.41 -0.98 -12.81
N ILE A 115 -9.26 -0.71 -11.52
CA ILE A 115 -8.18 0.10 -10.96
C ILE A 115 -7.32 -0.81 -10.07
N PRO A 116 -6.08 -1.15 -10.49
CA PRO A 116 -5.18 -1.96 -9.69
C PRO A 116 -4.34 -1.12 -8.72
N PHE A 117 -4.16 -1.62 -7.50
CA PHE A 117 -3.24 -1.08 -6.49
C PHE A 117 -2.24 -2.17 -6.12
N SER A 118 -0.97 -1.81 -5.98
CA SER A 118 0.09 -2.76 -5.57
C SER A 118 0.13 -2.86 -4.05
N LEU A 119 0.27 -4.09 -3.53
CA LEU A 119 0.60 -4.26 -2.11
C LEU A 119 2.00 -3.70 -1.86
N THR A 120 2.11 -2.73 -0.96
CA THR A 120 3.37 -2.07 -0.59
C THR A 120 3.78 -2.36 0.86
N PHE A 121 2.84 -2.78 1.70
CA PHE A 121 3.11 -3.20 3.06
C PHE A 121 2.07 -4.24 3.52
N MET A 122 2.52 -5.22 4.30
CA MET A 122 1.66 -6.20 4.95
C MET A 122 2.24 -6.63 6.29
N SER A 123 1.36 -6.87 7.26
CA SER A 123 1.64 -7.51 8.54
C SER A 123 0.47 -8.43 8.91
N ASP A 124 0.49 -9.03 10.10
CA ASP A 124 -0.57 -9.92 10.59
C ASP A 124 -1.95 -9.25 10.71
N ASN A 125 -1.99 -7.92 10.77
CA ASN A 125 -3.22 -7.16 10.97
C ASN A 125 -3.35 -5.92 10.08
N GLU A 126 -2.43 -5.70 9.15
CA GLU A 126 -2.43 -4.52 8.30
C GLU A 126 -2.03 -4.87 6.86
N ALA A 127 -2.68 -4.23 5.90
CA ALA A 127 -2.31 -4.27 4.49
C ALA A 127 -2.46 -2.88 3.86
N VAL A 128 -1.44 -2.47 3.09
CA VAL A 128 -1.42 -1.20 2.38
C VAL A 128 -1.27 -1.46 0.89
N PHE A 129 -2.18 -0.90 0.12
CA PHE A 129 -2.19 -0.99 -1.34
C PHE A 129 -2.08 0.40 -1.94
N GLU A 130 -1.20 0.59 -2.92
CA GLU A 130 -0.92 1.90 -3.51
C GLU A 130 -0.99 1.88 -5.03
N ASN A 131 -1.52 2.98 -5.58
CA ASN A 131 -1.48 3.33 -6.99
C ASN A 131 -1.23 4.85 -7.11
N PRO A 132 0.04 5.29 -7.15
CA PRO A 132 0.37 6.73 -7.16
C PRO A 132 -0.08 7.48 -8.41
N VAL A 133 -0.41 6.77 -9.50
CA VAL A 133 -0.87 7.38 -10.75
C VAL A 133 -2.40 7.46 -10.87
N ASN A 134 -3.14 6.93 -9.87
CA ASN A 134 -4.59 7.08 -9.82
C ASN A 134 -4.95 8.50 -9.32
N ASP A 135 -6.07 9.04 -9.78
CA ASP A 135 -6.53 10.36 -9.34
C ASP A 135 -6.85 10.37 -7.83
N PHE A 136 -7.83 9.58 -7.42
CA PHE A 136 -8.17 9.35 -6.02
C PHE A 136 -9.03 8.08 -5.89
N PRO A 137 -8.78 7.23 -4.86
CA PRO A 137 -7.65 7.27 -3.92
C PRO A 137 -6.33 6.80 -4.56
N GLN A 138 -5.20 7.16 -3.97
CA GLN A 138 -3.88 6.64 -4.34
C GLN A 138 -3.39 5.59 -3.37
N LYS A 139 -3.96 5.53 -2.17
CA LYS A 139 -3.65 4.57 -1.11
C LYS A 139 -4.91 4.04 -0.46
N ILE A 140 -4.95 2.73 -0.25
CA ILE A 140 -5.98 2.00 0.49
C ILE A 140 -5.28 1.21 1.59
N ARG A 141 -5.67 1.44 2.83
CA ARG A 141 -5.12 0.77 4.00
C ARG A 141 -6.21 0.03 4.74
N TYR A 142 -6.04 -1.25 4.94
CA TYR A 142 -6.85 -2.10 5.79
C TYR A 142 -6.11 -2.35 7.09
N LEU A 143 -6.76 -2.14 8.22
CA LEU A 143 -6.19 -2.38 9.55
C LEU A 143 -7.21 -3.11 10.41
N LYS A 144 -6.91 -4.35 10.80
CA LYS A 144 -7.69 -5.12 11.77
C LYS A 144 -7.40 -4.60 13.16
N THR A 145 -8.33 -3.87 13.75
CA THR A 145 -8.18 -3.24 15.06
C THR A 145 -8.65 -4.13 16.20
N ALA A 146 -9.57 -5.07 15.92
CA ALA A 146 -10.05 -6.08 16.85
C ALA A 146 -10.60 -7.30 16.07
N LYS A 147 -11.07 -8.33 16.79
CA LYS A 147 -11.65 -9.54 16.16
C LYS A 147 -12.78 -9.19 15.18
N ASP A 148 -13.64 -8.25 15.57
CA ASP A 148 -14.85 -7.88 14.83
C ASP A 148 -14.78 -6.41 14.34
N SER A 149 -13.57 -5.87 14.17
CA SER A 149 -13.38 -4.49 13.78
C SER A 149 -12.27 -4.35 12.75
N LEU A 150 -12.63 -3.75 11.62
CA LEU A 150 -11.76 -3.44 10.51
C LEU A 150 -11.83 -1.95 10.21
N GLN A 151 -10.69 -1.29 10.18
CA GLN A 151 -10.59 0.08 9.72
C GLN A 151 -10.09 0.11 8.28
N VAL A 152 -10.81 0.80 7.40
CA VAL A 152 -10.39 1.05 6.02
C VAL A 152 -10.16 2.53 5.86
N ILE A 153 -8.95 2.89 5.44
CA ILE A 153 -8.53 4.27 5.21
C ILE A 153 -8.16 4.42 3.75
N ILE A 154 -8.83 5.33 3.06
CA ILE A 154 -8.46 5.74 1.70
C ILE A 154 -7.86 7.13 1.76
N SER A 155 -6.77 7.34 1.03
CA SER A 155 -6.05 8.62 1.00
C SER A 155 -5.41 8.89 -0.36
N GLY A 156 -5.02 10.14 -0.56
CA GLY A 156 -4.39 10.62 -1.79
C GLY A 156 -4.63 12.11 -1.98
N ILE A 157 -4.06 12.63 -3.06
CA ILE A 157 -4.29 14.01 -3.49
C ILE A 157 -5.63 14.02 -4.24
N ARG A 158 -6.57 14.82 -3.79
CA ARG A 158 -7.82 15.03 -4.53
C ARG A 158 -7.59 16.09 -5.62
N PRO A 159 -8.16 15.92 -6.82
CA PRO A 159 -8.23 17.00 -7.79
C PRO A 159 -8.89 18.25 -7.16
N GLU A 160 -8.36 19.43 -7.47
CA GLU A 160 -8.95 20.68 -7.00
C GLU A 160 -10.38 20.80 -7.57
N GLY A 161 -11.38 20.91 -6.70
CA GLY A 161 -12.77 21.18 -7.09
C GLY A 161 -13.78 20.07 -6.81
N GLU A 162 -13.41 18.97 -6.13
CA GLU A 162 -14.33 17.93 -5.65
C GLU A 162 -14.45 17.91 -4.11
#